data_51e7ca4850227d3e55baddc2a9a91706
#
_entry.id   51e7ca4850227d3e55baddc2a9a91706
#
_cell.length_a   1.000
_cell.length_b   1.000
_cell.length_c   1.000
_cell.angle_alpha   90.00
_cell.angle_beta   90.00
_cell.angle_gamma   90.00
#
_symmetry.space_group_name_H-M   'P 1'
#
loop_
_entity.id
_entity.type
_entity.pdbx_description
1 polymer ?
#
loop_
_entity_poly.entity_id
_entity_poly.type
_entity_poly.pdbx_seq_one_letter_code
_entity_poly.pdbx_strand_id
1 'polypeptide(L)' 'MLETKWITCPECGGKTRVKIKQTTIMKDFLLFCHHCKKEFTVDVENFVVKVVKEN' A
#
# COMPACT_ATOMS: atom_id res chain seq x y z
N MET A 1 11.16 -8.40 -17.57
CA MET A 1 10.62 -7.06 -17.32
C MET A 1 9.98 -6.99 -15.94
N LEU A 2 10.24 -5.91 -15.22
CA LEU A 2 9.67 -5.75 -13.90
C LEU A 2 8.28 -5.13 -14.00
N GLU A 3 7.33 -5.75 -13.36
CA GLU A 3 6.00 -5.19 -13.25
C GLU A 3 5.92 -4.28 -12.02
N THR A 4 5.11 -3.26 -12.13
CA THR A 4 4.81 -2.40 -11.00
C THR A 4 3.31 -2.37 -10.80
N LYS A 5 2.89 -2.19 -9.56
CA LYS A 5 1.49 -2.04 -9.21
C LYS A 5 1.30 -0.90 -8.24
N TRP A 6 0.18 -0.23 -8.37
CA TRP A 6 -0.20 0.79 -7.40
C TRP A 6 -0.78 0.12 -6.17
N ILE A 7 -0.42 0.63 -5.00
CA ILE A 7 -1.06 0.22 -3.76
C ILE A 7 -2.45 0.86 -3.73
N THR A 8 -3.46 0.06 -3.42
CA THR A 8 -4.81 0.57 -3.28
C THR A 8 -5.17 0.74 -1.81
N CYS A 9 -6.05 1.69 -1.56
CA CYS A 9 -6.56 1.92 -0.21
C CYS A 9 -7.40 0.72 0.23
N PRO A 10 -7.14 0.15 1.40
CA PRO A 10 -7.93 -1.00 1.87
C PRO A 10 -9.36 -0.63 2.27
N GLU A 11 -9.66 0.64 2.38
CA GLU A 11 -10.99 1.08 2.79
C GLU A 11 -11.85 1.52 1.61
N CYS A 12 -11.35 2.40 0.77
CA CYS A 12 -12.13 2.89 -0.37
C CYS A 12 -11.78 2.20 -1.69
N GLY A 13 -10.69 1.45 -1.74
CA GLY A 13 -10.25 0.75 -2.94
C GLY A 13 -9.64 1.64 -4.02
N GLY A 14 -9.49 2.93 -3.74
CA GLY A 14 -8.88 3.84 -4.70
C GLY A 14 -7.37 3.67 -4.77
N LYS A 15 -6.79 4.01 -5.90
CA LYS A 15 -5.35 3.96 -6.06
C LYS A 15 -4.68 5.04 -5.23
N THR A 16 -3.65 4.67 -4.50
CA THR A 16 -2.80 5.63 -3.80
C THR A 16 -1.69 6.09 -4.73
N ARG A 17 -0.79 6.92 -4.24
CA ARG A 17 0.33 7.42 -5.03
C ARG A 17 1.59 6.58 -4.85
N VAL A 18 1.45 5.39 -4.30
CA VAL A 18 2.57 4.51 -4.04
C VAL A 18 2.58 3.36 -5.03
N LYS A 19 3.71 3.19 -5.69
CA LYS A 19 3.92 2.12 -6.65
C LYS A 19 4.92 1.13 -6.08
N ILE A 20 4.66 -0.14 -6.29
CA ILE A 20 5.54 -1.20 -5.81
C ILE A 20 5.90 -2.16 -6.94
N LYS A 21 7.00 -2.86 -6.75
CA LYS A 21 7.45 -3.93 -7.63
C LYS A 21 7.25 -5.27 -6.95
N GLN A 22 7.38 -6.35 -7.71
CA GLN A 22 7.30 -7.68 -7.13
C GLN A 22 8.37 -7.93 -6.06
N THR A 23 9.54 -7.32 -6.23
CA THR A 23 10.65 -7.47 -5.28
C THR A 23 10.60 -6.48 -4.13
N THR A 24 9.64 -5.58 -4.13
CA THR A 24 9.52 -4.58 -3.06
C THR A 24 9.04 -5.24 -1.79
N ILE A 25 9.82 -5.05 -0.72
CA ILE A 25 9.46 -5.52 0.62
C ILE A 25 9.49 -4.30 1.52
N MET A 26 8.38 -4.03 2.18
CA MET A 26 8.27 -2.92 3.12
C MET A 26 7.55 -3.40 4.36
N LYS A 27 8.05 -2.98 5.51
CA LYS A 27 7.41 -3.29 6.79
C LYS A 27 7.11 -1.99 7.53
N ASP A 28 5.98 -1.96 8.21
CA ASP A 28 5.53 -0.78 8.94
C ASP A 28 5.52 0.46 8.06
N PHE A 29 5.09 0.29 6.82
CA PHE A 29 5.01 1.40 5.88
C PHE A 29 3.75 2.21 6.14
N LEU A 30 3.91 3.52 6.28
CA LEU A 30 2.79 4.40 6.49
C LEU A 30 2.18 4.77 5.14
N LEU A 31 0.99 4.26 4.89
CA LEU A 31 0.27 4.48 3.65
C LEU A 31 -0.83 5.52 3.88
N PHE A 32 -0.80 6.58 3.11
CA PHE A 32 -1.82 7.63 3.19
C PHE A 32 -2.74 7.55 1.98
N CYS A 33 -4.04 7.55 2.22
CA CYS A 33 -5.04 7.60 1.18
C CYS A 33 -5.60 9.01 1.02
N HIS A 34 -5.46 9.56 -0.18
CA HIS A 34 -5.94 10.91 -0.46
C HIS A 34 -7.46 11.00 -0.52
N HIS A 35 -8.13 9.89 -0.82
CA HIS A 35 -9.59 9.87 -0.91
C HIS A 35 -10.25 9.81 0.45
N CYS A 36 -9.75 8.92 1.29
CA CYS A 36 -10.27 8.75 2.66
C CYS A 36 -9.63 9.72 3.64
N LYS A 37 -8.46 10.24 3.30
CA LYS A 37 -7.61 11.05 4.17
C LYS A 37 -7.28 10.34 5.47
N LYS A 38 -7.03 9.04 5.35
CA LYS A 38 -6.65 8.20 6.48
C LYS A 38 -5.27 7.61 6.27
N GLU A 39 -4.61 7.28 7.35
CA GLU A 39 -3.31 6.65 7.32
C GLU A 39 -3.42 5.22 7.82
N PHE A 40 -2.68 4.34 7.17
CA PHE A 40 -2.64 2.92 7.54
C PHE A 40 -1.19 2.49 7.62
N THR A 41 -0.88 1.63 8.59
CA THR A 41 0.41 0.96 8.61
C THR A 41 0.25 -0.37 7.91
N VAL A 42 1.03 -0.57 6.86
CA VAL A 42 0.92 -1.77 6.03
C VAL A 42 2.25 -2.46 5.86
N ASP A 43 2.21 -3.76 5.63
CA ASP A 43 3.36 -4.56 5.21
C ASP A 43 3.16 -4.93 3.76
N VAL A 44 4.23 -4.82 2.98
CA VAL A 44 4.19 -5.15 1.54
C VAL A 44 5.23 -6.21 1.24
N GLU A 45 4.82 -7.25 0.54
CA GLU A 45 5.71 -8.32 0.09
C GLU A 45 5.07 -9.03 -1.10
N ASN A 46 5.84 -9.26 -2.17
CA ASN A 46 5.38 -9.97 -3.37
C ASN A 46 4.03 -9.47 -3.90
N PHE A 47 3.86 -8.17 -4.00
CA PHE A 47 2.61 -7.53 -4.40
C PHE A 47 1.46 -7.71 -3.41
N VAL A 48 1.71 -8.30 -2.26
CA VAL A 48 0.70 -8.46 -1.23
C VAL A 48 0.83 -7.34 -0.22
N VAL A 49 -0.27 -6.64 0.00
CA VAL A 49 -0.33 -5.54 0.96
C VAL A 49 -1.22 -5.97 2.12
N LYS A 50 -0.66 -5.98 3.32
CA LYS A 50 -1.42 -6.33 4.52
C LYS A 50 -1.51 -5.12 5.43
N VAL A 51 -2.71 -4.83 5.88
CA VAL A 51 -2.91 -3.77 6.85
C VAL A 51 -2.55 -4.30 8.23
N VAL A 52 -1.55 -3.69 8.84
CA VAL A 52 -1.10 -4.07 10.19
C VAL A 52 -1.83 -3.24 11.22
N LYS A 53 -1.98 -1.95 10.94
CA LYS A 53 -2.59 -1.05 11.90
C LYS A 53 -3.26 0.10 11.16
N GLU A 54 -4.42 0.50 11.65
CA GLU A 54 -5.14 1.65 11.15
C GLU A 54 -5.03 2.80 12.15
N ASN A 55 -4.67 3.95 11.64
CA ASN A 55 -4.57 5.15 12.47
C ASN A 55 -5.78 6.05 12.31
#